data_eb00e70015d7a2930e51cc2d448450bb
#
_entry.id   eb00e70015d7a2930e51cc2d448450bb
#
_cell.length_a   1.000
_cell.length_b   1.000
_cell.length_c   1.000
_cell.angle_alpha   90.00
_cell.angle_beta   90.00
_cell.angle_gamma   90.00
#
_symmetry.space_group_name_H-M   'P 1'
#
loop_
_entity.id
_entity.type
_entity.pdbx_description
1 polymer ?
#
loop_
_entity_poly.entity_id
_entity_poly.type
_entity_poly.pdbx_seq_one_letter_code
_entity_poly.pdbx_strand_id
1 'polypeptide(L)'
;QQPIPIWIGAAGLPTQRIRRRIGRQADGWFNLCSPEEFPELRDDIYRAADEAGRDPASLGVEAGVAVVGPREAEWKSRVVGWREIGLTHLCLRTLGGGLEKQQHIEKMREAVAELPNV
;
A
#
# COMPACT_ATOMS: atom_id res chain seq x y z
N GLN A 1 -16.39 -1.38 -23.19
CA GLN A 1 -15.83 -0.62 -22.06
C GLN A 1 -15.20 -1.60 -21.07
N GLN A 2 -13.93 -1.42 -20.71
CA GLN A 2 -13.27 -2.25 -19.71
C GLN A 2 -13.86 -1.94 -18.32
N PRO A 3 -14.01 -2.94 -17.43
CA PRO A 3 -14.40 -2.68 -16.06
C PRO A 3 -13.39 -1.74 -15.38
N ILE A 4 -13.89 -0.80 -14.61
CA ILE A 4 -13.03 0.09 -13.80
C ILE A 4 -12.55 -0.69 -12.58
N PRO A 5 -11.22 -0.79 -12.32
CA PRO A 5 -10.71 -1.44 -11.11
C PRO A 5 -11.22 -0.74 -9.85
N ILE A 6 -11.67 -1.53 -8.87
CA ILE A 6 -12.18 -1.03 -7.59
C ILE A 6 -11.14 -1.29 -6.50
N TRP A 7 -10.65 -0.24 -5.88
CA TRP A 7 -9.74 -0.31 -4.73
C TRP A 7 -10.43 0.18 -3.47
N ILE A 8 -10.25 -0.52 -2.37
CA ILE A 8 -10.90 -0.20 -1.10
C ILE A 8 -9.83 0.21 -0.08
N GLY A 9 -10.05 1.34 0.60
CA GLY A 9 -9.27 1.81 1.74
C GLY A 9 -10.10 1.93 2.99
N ALA A 10 -9.44 1.90 4.15
CA ALA A 10 -10.03 2.19 5.44
C ALA A 10 -9.05 3.04 6.26
N ALA A 11 -9.57 3.90 7.12
CA ALA A 11 -8.75 4.64 8.08
C ALA A 11 -8.26 3.66 9.17
N GLY A 12 -6.98 3.32 9.12
CA GLY A 12 -6.37 2.35 10.02
C GLY A 12 -6.69 0.90 9.66
N LEU A 13 -6.68 0.01 10.65
CA LEU A 13 -6.92 -1.41 10.46
C LEU A 13 -8.39 -1.67 10.10
N PRO A 14 -8.71 -2.26 8.93
CA PRO A 14 -10.08 -2.51 8.52
C PRO A 14 -10.78 -3.56 9.40
N THR A 15 -12.07 -3.32 9.65
CA THR A 15 -12.92 -4.29 10.35
C THR A 15 -13.10 -5.57 9.54
N GLN A 16 -13.50 -6.67 10.18
CA GLN A 16 -13.77 -7.94 9.51
C GLN A 16 -14.77 -7.81 8.33
N ARG A 17 -15.76 -6.94 8.45
CA ARG A 17 -16.71 -6.67 7.38
C ARG A 17 -16.03 -6.04 6.16
N ILE A 18 -15.10 -5.12 6.39
CA ILE A 18 -14.34 -4.47 5.31
C ILE A 18 -13.35 -5.45 4.68
N ARG A 19 -12.64 -6.25 5.49
CA ARG A 19 -11.72 -7.31 5.01
C ARG A 19 -12.45 -8.27 4.07
N ARG A 20 -13.63 -8.76 4.45
CA ARG A 20 -14.48 -9.61 3.59
C ARG A 20 -14.89 -8.92 2.29
N ARG A 21 -15.27 -7.63 2.35
CA ARG A 21 -15.63 -6.87 1.14
C ARG A 21 -14.44 -6.75 0.19
N ILE A 22 -13.24 -6.46 0.71
CA ILE A 22 -12.03 -6.39 -0.09
C ILE A 22 -11.81 -7.72 -0.82
N GLY A 23 -11.73 -8.83 -0.12
CA GLY A 23 -11.50 -10.14 -0.72
C GLY A 23 -12.55 -10.53 -1.76
N ARG A 24 -13.82 -10.25 -1.50
CA ARG A 24 -14.92 -10.68 -2.35
C ARG A 24 -15.18 -9.82 -3.57
N GLN A 25 -14.82 -8.53 -3.55
CA GLN A 25 -15.30 -7.55 -4.54
C GLN A 25 -14.24 -6.59 -5.08
N ALA A 26 -13.14 -6.35 -4.37
CA ALA A 26 -12.14 -5.39 -4.79
C ALA A 26 -11.09 -6.00 -5.73
N ASP A 27 -10.45 -5.14 -6.53
CA ASP A 27 -9.28 -5.47 -7.33
C ASP A 27 -7.97 -5.21 -6.56
N GLY A 28 -8.07 -4.48 -5.44
CA GLY A 28 -6.97 -4.21 -4.53
C GLY A 28 -7.39 -3.40 -3.32
N TRP A 29 -6.44 -3.16 -2.41
CA TRP A 29 -6.70 -2.31 -1.25
C TRP A 29 -5.52 -1.41 -0.90
N PHE A 30 -5.86 -0.26 -0.30
CA PHE A 30 -4.91 0.68 0.27
C PHE A 30 -4.60 0.27 1.70
N ASN A 31 -3.37 -0.18 1.95
CA ASN A 31 -2.96 -0.64 3.27
C ASN A 31 -2.46 0.53 4.13
N LEU A 32 -3.14 0.77 5.25
CA LEU A 32 -2.80 1.80 6.23
C LEU A 32 -2.37 1.21 7.58
N CYS A 33 -2.22 -0.12 7.68
CA CYS A 33 -1.71 -0.77 8.87
C CYS A 33 -0.18 -0.81 8.90
N SER A 34 0.38 -1.21 10.03
CA SER A 34 1.82 -1.45 10.16
C SER A 34 2.24 -2.75 9.45
N PRO A 35 3.55 -2.93 9.15
CA PRO A 35 4.05 -4.19 8.62
C PRO A 35 3.77 -5.39 9.52
N GLU A 36 3.72 -5.19 10.84
CA GLU A 36 3.45 -6.24 11.82
C GLU A 36 1.99 -6.71 11.79
N GLU A 37 1.05 -5.81 11.52
CA GLU A 37 -0.38 -6.10 11.41
C GLU A 37 -0.77 -6.68 10.04
N PHE A 38 0.05 -6.44 9.03
CA PHE A 38 -0.24 -6.78 7.64
C PHE A 38 -0.50 -8.27 7.38
N PRO A 39 0.27 -9.22 7.94
CA PRO A 39 0.06 -10.65 7.67
C PRO A 39 -1.35 -11.12 8.05
N GLU A 40 -1.85 -10.77 9.23
CA GLU A 40 -3.20 -11.13 9.67
C GLU A 40 -4.27 -10.52 8.76
N LEU A 41 -4.12 -9.23 8.43
CA LEU A 41 -5.03 -8.52 7.53
C LEU A 41 -5.09 -9.18 6.16
N ARG A 42 -3.93 -9.48 5.58
CA ARG A 42 -3.82 -10.14 4.28
C ARG A 42 -4.47 -11.51 4.30
N ASP A 43 -4.20 -12.32 5.32
CA ASP A 43 -4.70 -13.69 5.41
C ASP A 43 -6.23 -13.70 5.50
N ASP A 44 -6.85 -12.77 6.22
CA ASP A 44 -8.30 -12.62 6.26
C ASP A 44 -8.90 -12.20 4.91
N ILE A 45 -8.25 -11.28 4.21
CA ILE A 45 -8.67 -10.82 2.88
C ILE A 45 -8.54 -11.96 1.87
N TYR A 46 -7.43 -12.69 1.89
CA TYR A 46 -7.17 -13.80 0.97
C TYR A 46 -8.14 -14.97 1.20
N ARG A 47 -8.44 -15.29 2.45
CA ARG A 47 -9.48 -16.27 2.77
C ARG A 47 -10.84 -15.87 2.22
N ALA A 48 -11.22 -14.60 2.36
CA ALA A 48 -12.48 -14.09 1.81
C ALA A 48 -12.52 -14.09 0.27
N ALA A 49 -11.39 -13.93 -0.40
CA ALA A 49 -11.27 -14.07 -1.85
C ALA A 49 -11.45 -15.53 -2.28
N ASP A 50 -10.75 -16.45 -1.64
CA ASP A 50 -10.85 -17.89 -1.87
C ASP A 50 -12.29 -18.40 -1.69
N GLU A 51 -12.94 -18.02 -0.59
CA GLU A 51 -14.35 -18.36 -0.32
C GLU A 51 -15.32 -17.83 -1.40
N ALA A 52 -14.93 -16.76 -2.09
CA ALA A 52 -15.68 -16.18 -3.20
C ALA A 52 -15.28 -16.75 -4.58
N GLY A 53 -14.40 -17.75 -4.63
CA GLY A 53 -13.89 -18.35 -5.87
C GLY A 53 -12.97 -17.42 -6.68
N ARG A 54 -12.31 -16.47 -6.01
CA ARG A 54 -11.36 -15.53 -6.62
C ARG A 54 -9.93 -15.91 -6.28
N ASP A 55 -9.02 -15.72 -7.21
CA ASP A 55 -7.58 -15.90 -6.94
C ASP A 55 -7.07 -14.76 -6.04
N PRO A 56 -6.63 -15.05 -4.80
CA PRO A 56 -6.05 -14.06 -3.91
C PRO A 56 -4.83 -13.34 -4.49
N ALA A 57 -4.03 -14.02 -5.32
CA ALA A 57 -2.85 -13.44 -5.96
C ALA A 57 -3.18 -12.36 -7.00
N SER A 58 -4.44 -12.29 -7.46
CA SER A 58 -4.90 -11.22 -8.34
C SER A 58 -5.16 -9.89 -7.64
N LEU A 59 -5.19 -9.88 -6.30
CA LEU A 59 -5.48 -8.68 -5.52
C LEU A 59 -4.25 -7.77 -5.42
N GLY A 60 -4.41 -6.51 -5.80
CA GLY A 60 -3.39 -5.49 -5.60
C GLY A 60 -3.30 -5.03 -4.14
N VAL A 61 -2.11 -4.80 -3.66
CA VAL A 61 -1.83 -4.22 -2.34
C VAL A 61 -0.99 -2.98 -2.48
N GLU A 62 -1.47 -1.85 -2.01
CA GLU A 62 -0.70 -0.61 -1.97
C GLU A 62 -0.34 -0.23 -0.54
N ALA A 63 0.89 0.22 -0.32
CA ALA A 63 1.28 0.91 0.89
C ALA A 63 2.00 2.22 0.58
N GLY A 64 1.79 3.22 1.44
CA GLY A 64 2.42 4.52 1.33
C GLY A 64 3.68 4.64 2.18
N VAL A 65 4.77 5.13 1.57
CA VAL A 65 6.01 5.46 2.27
C VAL A 65 6.28 6.96 2.11
N ALA A 66 6.37 7.67 3.23
CA ALA A 66 6.76 9.08 3.23
C ALA A 66 8.28 9.19 3.01
N VAL A 67 8.68 9.99 2.03
CA VAL A 67 10.08 10.29 1.70
C VAL A 67 10.56 11.62 2.30
N VAL A 68 9.75 12.20 3.18
CA VAL A 68 10.02 13.42 3.94
C VAL A 68 9.48 13.27 5.36
N GLY A 69 9.90 14.14 6.26
CA GLY A 69 9.41 14.21 7.63
C GLY A 69 10.20 13.35 8.61
N PRO A 70 9.65 13.05 9.80
CA PRO A 70 10.40 12.47 10.91
C PRO A 70 11.07 11.12 10.63
N ARG A 71 10.56 10.37 9.65
CA ARG A 71 11.07 9.06 9.25
C ARG A 71 11.74 9.05 7.89
N GLU A 72 12.17 10.21 7.40
CA GLU A 72 12.81 10.34 6.08
C GLU A 72 14.05 9.42 5.94
N ALA A 73 14.89 9.33 6.96
CA ALA A 73 16.08 8.48 6.91
C ALA A 73 15.77 6.97 6.72
N GLU A 74 14.56 6.53 7.03
CA GLU A 74 14.15 5.13 6.98
C GLU A 74 13.40 4.76 5.68
N TRP A 75 13.11 5.71 4.79
CA TRP A 75 12.17 5.45 3.72
C TRP A 75 12.60 4.30 2.79
N LYS A 76 13.90 4.17 2.49
CA LYS A 76 14.42 3.09 1.64
C LYS A 76 14.26 1.72 2.29
N SER A 77 14.60 1.58 3.56
CA SER A 77 14.43 0.31 4.30
C SER A 77 12.94 -0.06 4.43
N ARG A 78 12.07 0.93 4.58
CA ARG A 78 10.62 0.70 4.60
C ARG A 78 10.07 0.23 3.25
N VAL A 79 10.59 0.75 2.13
CA VAL A 79 10.25 0.26 0.79
C VAL A 79 10.65 -1.21 0.64
N VAL A 80 11.87 -1.55 1.04
CA VAL A 80 12.36 -2.95 0.99
C VAL A 80 11.49 -3.85 1.87
N GLY A 81 11.22 -3.45 3.11
CA GLY A 81 10.39 -4.24 4.04
C GLY A 81 8.98 -4.50 3.50
N TRP A 82 8.31 -3.48 2.93
CA TRP A 82 7.01 -3.65 2.31
C TRP A 82 7.03 -4.61 1.12
N ARG A 83 8.07 -4.52 0.32
CA ARG A 83 8.24 -5.43 -0.82
C ARG A 83 8.39 -6.88 -0.38
N GLU A 84 9.22 -7.14 0.64
CA GLU A 84 9.46 -8.49 1.17
C GLU A 84 8.19 -9.16 1.69
N ILE A 85 7.24 -8.41 2.21
CA ILE A 85 5.97 -8.94 2.71
C ILE A 85 4.84 -8.97 1.67
N GLY A 86 5.12 -8.63 0.40
CA GLY A 86 4.21 -8.88 -0.72
C GLY A 86 3.45 -7.67 -1.25
N LEU A 87 4.00 -6.46 -1.11
CA LEU A 87 3.43 -5.26 -1.73
C LEU A 87 3.48 -5.36 -3.26
N THR A 88 2.39 -4.98 -3.92
CA THR A 88 2.31 -4.91 -5.40
C THR A 88 2.40 -3.48 -5.93
N HIS A 89 1.99 -2.50 -5.13
CA HIS A 89 1.95 -1.09 -5.48
C HIS A 89 2.55 -0.24 -4.36
N LEU A 90 3.46 0.66 -4.72
CA LEU A 90 4.10 1.59 -3.80
C LEU A 90 3.62 3.01 -4.07
N CYS A 91 3.13 3.69 -3.04
CA CYS A 91 2.87 5.12 -3.06
C CYS A 91 3.98 5.88 -2.31
N LEU A 92 4.80 6.64 -3.01
CA LEU A 92 5.71 7.58 -2.37
C LEU A 92 4.97 8.87 -2.02
N ARG A 93 5.15 9.34 -0.79
CA ARG A 93 4.46 10.53 -0.28
C ARG A 93 5.44 11.60 0.15
N THR A 94 5.17 12.84 -0.27
CA THR A 94 5.94 14.04 0.09
C THR A 94 5.17 14.96 1.04
N LEU A 95 4.05 14.48 1.61
CA LEU A 95 3.24 15.23 2.58
C LEU A 95 3.81 15.16 3.99
N GLY A 96 3.62 16.23 4.76
CA GLY A 96 4.00 16.27 6.18
C GLY A 96 5.45 16.65 6.47
N GLY A 97 6.24 17.01 5.44
CA GLY A 97 7.63 17.44 5.60
C GLY A 97 7.86 18.95 5.48
N GLY A 98 6.78 19.75 5.40
CA GLY A 98 6.91 21.23 5.32
C GLY A 98 7.45 21.74 3.98
N LEU A 99 7.32 20.96 2.90
CA LEU A 99 7.80 21.36 1.58
C LEU A 99 6.92 22.40 0.91
N GLU A 100 7.54 23.34 0.20
CA GLU A 100 6.88 24.26 -0.74
C GLU A 100 6.52 23.55 -2.05
N LYS A 101 5.60 24.11 -2.85
CA LYS A 101 5.03 23.46 -4.04
C LYS A 101 6.08 22.87 -5.00
N GLN A 102 7.11 23.63 -5.36
CA GLN A 102 8.16 23.15 -6.27
C GLN A 102 9.01 22.03 -5.66
N GLN A 103 9.26 22.09 -4.37
CA GLN A 103 10.06 21.12 -3.65
C GLN A 103 9.42 19.72 -3.65
N HIS A 104 8.10 19.62 -3.74
CA HIS A 104 7.43 18.31 -3.85
C HIS A 104 7.86 17.55 -5.11
N ILE A 105 7.96 18.25 -6.25
CA ILE A 105 8.35 17.60 -7.52
C ILE A 105 9.83 17.22 -7.49
N GLU A 106 10.68 18.10 -6.97
CA GLU A 106 12.13 17.85 -6.85
C GLU A 106 12.37 16.64 -5.94
N LYS A 107 11.75 16.64 -4.75
CA LYS A 107 11.86 15.52 -3.80
C LYS A 107 11.34 14.20 -4.36
N MET A 108 10.28 14.23 -5.15
CA MET A 108 9.77 13.03 -5.80
C MET A 108 10.74 12.50 -6.86
N ARG A 109 11.36 13.38 -7.65
CA ARG A 109 12.39 12.98 -8.63
C ARG A 109 13.60 12.35 -7.96
N GLU A 110 14.09 12.95 -6.87
CA GLU A 110 15.18 12.41 -6.06
C GLU A 110 14.81 11.00 -5.54
N ALA A 111 13.66 10.88 -4.90
CA ALA A 111 13.20 9.62 -4.34
C ALA A 111 13.05 8.52 -5.40
N VAL A 112 12.52 8.85 -6.59
CA VAL A 112 12.40 7.89 -7.69
C VAL A 112 13.77 7.47 -8.21
N ALA A 113 14.72 8.41 -8.33
CA ALA A 113 16.09 8.10 -8.77
C ALA A 113 16.86 7.22 -7.76
N GLU A 114 16.49 7.29 -6.49
CA GLU A 114 17.12 6.55 -5.38
C GLU A 114 16.34 5.32 -4.93
N LEU A 115 15.25 4.98 -5.62
CA LEU A 115 14.48 3.78 -5.29
C LEU A 115 15.39 2.55 -5.25
N PRO A 116 15.36 1.76 -4.16
CA PRO A 116 16.08 0.50 -4.13
C PRO A 116 15.68 -0.38 -5.31
N ASN A 117 16.65 -0.97 -5.98
CA ASN A 117 16.38 -1.87 -7.10
C ASN A 117 15.38 -2.95 -6.69
N VAL A 118 14.34 -3.01 -7.43
CA VAL A 118 13.17 -3.87 -7.17
C VAL A 118 13.26 -5.11 -8.05
#